data_2034b6da6121e66ad9acdccd7cb51d3d
#
_entry.id   2034b6da6121e66ad9acdccd7cb51d3d
#
_cell.length_a   1.000
_cell.length_b   1.000
_cell.length_c   1.000
_cell.angle_alpha   90.00
_cell.angle_beta   90.00
_cell.angle_gamma   90.00
#
_symmetry.space_group_name_H-M   'P 1'
#
loop_
_entity.id
_entity.type
_entity.pdbx_description
1 polymer ?
#
loop_
_entity_poly.entity_id
_entity_poly.type
_entity_poly.pdbx_seq_one_letter_code
_entity_poly.pdbx_strand_id
1 'polypeptide(L)'
;YASFDEIEAPAPHGEPALHGLNLDWMRFVTHQTLDYYKHERSILKEITPDIPVTTNFHDYISLFRGIDYWKFAPYLDVVSWDNYPYWHGERTDDHEGSRIGFVHDLNRAILNGKPFMMMESSPSSTNWQPVAKLRRPGMHVLSSLQAVAHGSDTVQYFQWRKSRGSSEKFHGAVVDHCGHENTRVFRDVTKVGEILSKLDDVIGTSVEPQVAVIYDWENYWAINDAQGPRIEQKDYFETCQKHYKAFWDMSIPTDVINMDCDFSKYKVVVAPMLYMVRPGVGERLEEFVNNGGTLVTTYWSGIVDENDLCFLGGFPGPLKKVTGIWAEELDALYDEDVNYVSIEEGNSLGMKGEYEARIFCDLIHSEGAEVLATYKTDFYKGMPALTCNNFGEGQAYYIAFRNNDEFLSDFYSSLAKKLTLKRAIEIDLPKGINAQVRM
;
A
#
# COMPACT_ATOMS: atom_id res chain seq x y z
N TYR A 1 15.88 32.36 -2.61
CA TYR A 1 14.79 33.35 -2.74
C TYR A 1 14.91 34.40 -1.65
N ALA A 2 14.66 35.67 -1.97
CA ALA A 2 14.71 36.79 -1.00
C ALA A 2 13.33 37.03 -0.36
N SER A 3 12.25 36.59 -0.99
CA SER A 3 10.88 36.65 -0.44
C SER A 3 10.04 35.45 -0.93
N PHE A 4 8.92 35.19 -0.26
CA PHE A 4 7.96 34.15 -0.65
C PHE A 4 7.34 34.42 -2.04
N ASP A 5 7.27 35.68 -2.46
CA ASP A 5 6.70 36.05 -3.76
C ASP A 5 7.58 35.60 -4.96
N GLU A 6 8.82 35.21 -4.70
CA GLU A 6 9.76 34.72 -5.69
C GLU A 6 9.70 33.19 -5.87
N ILE A 7 8.94 32.47 -5.01
CA ILE A 7 8.82 31.01 -5.09
C ILE A 7 7.76 30.68 -6.14
N GLU A 8 8.22 30.11 -7.25
CA GLU A 8 7.33 29.66 -8.31
C GLU A 8 6.94 28.18 -8.10
N ALA A 9 5.73 27.83 -8.54
CA ALA A 9 5.32 26.44 -8.59
C ALA A 9 6.22 25.64 -9.53
N PRO A 10 6.54 24.36 -9.24
CA PRO A 10 7.26 23.51 -10.16
C PRO A 10 6.54 23.46 -11.51
N ALA A 11 7.25 23.76 -12.59
CA ALA A 11 6.71 23.77 -13.94
C ALA A 11 7.34 22.66 -14.77
N PRO A 12 6.63 22.11 -15.79
CA PRO A 12 7.15 21.04 -16.65
C PRO A 12 8.47 21.39 -17.37
N HIS A 13 8.78 22.68 -17.49
CA HIS A 13 9.99 23.22 -18.10
C HIS A 13 10.89 23.96 -17.10
N GLY A 14 10.57 23.86 -15.80
CA GLY A 14 11.36 24.44 -14.73
C GLY A 14 12.61 23.61 -14.42
N GLU A 15 13.24 23.92 -13.29
CA GLU A 15 14.41 23.18 -12.79
C GLU A 15 13.97 21.86 -12.14
N PRO A 16 14.10 20.70 -12.82
CA PRO A 16 13.63 19.43 -12.28
C PRO A 16 14.51 18.92 -11.13
N ALA A 17 15.67 19.51 -10.90
CA ALA A 17 16.61 19.08 -9.88
C ALA A 17 16.33 19.66 -8.48
N LEU A 18 15.29 20.46 -8.32
CA LEU A 18 14.90 21.02 -7.02
C LEU A 18 13.91 20.10 -6.29
N HIS A 19 14.34 18.89 -5.91
CA HIS A 19 13.49 17.86 -5.31
C HIS A 19 12.80 18.34 -4.02
N GLY A 20 13.50 19.06 -3.14
CA GLY A 20 12.89 19.65 -1.94
C GLY A 20 11.73 20.61 -2.27
N LEU A 21 11.85 21.43 -3.33
CA LEU A 21 10.76 22.29 -3.79
C LEU A 21 9.58 21.49 -4.36
N ASN A 22 9.84 20.40 -5.08
CA ASN A 22 8.78 19.51 -5.58
C ASN A 22 8.02 18.86 -4.42
N LEU A 23 8.72 18.38 -3.38
CA LEU A 23 8.09 17.85 -2.18
C LEU A 23 7.24 18.88 -1.46
N ASP A 24 7.76 20.10 -1.28
CA ASP A 24 7.01 21.19 -0.64
C ASP A 24 5.78 21.60 -1.46
N TRP A 25 5.87 21.54 -2.79
CA TRP A 25 4.72 21.74 -3.66
C TRP A 25 3.62 20.70 -3.44
N MET A 26 3.97 19.41 -3.34
CA MET A 26 3.00 18.35 -3.07
C MET A 26 2.37 18.48 -1.67
N ARG A 27 3.19 18.85 -0.68
CA ARG A 27 2.71 19.21 0.67
C ARG A 27 1.76 20.40 0.63
N PHE A 28 2.10 21.45 -0.12
CA PHE A 28 1.25 22.62 -0.31
C PHE A 28 -0.08 22.25 -0.97
N VAL A 29 -0.09 21.45 -2.03
CA VAL A 29 -1.32 20.97 -2.69
C VAL A 29 -2.20 20.20 -1.71
N THR A 30 -1.63 19.30 -0.92
CA THR A 30 -2.34 18.57 0.14
C THR A 30 -2.95 19.55 1.16
N HIS A 31 -2.16 20.51 1.63
CA HIS A 31 -2.60 21.49 2.62
C HIS A 31 -3.74 22.37 2.10
N GLN A 32 -3.62 22.89 0.88
CA GLN A 32 -4.68 23.74 0.27
C GLN A 32 -5.99 22.94 0.06
N THR A 33 -5.89 21.71 -0.38
CA THR A 33 -7.06 20.84 -0.55
C THR A 33 -7.71 20.52 0.80
N LEU A 34 -6.91 20.26 1.81
CA LEU A 34 -7.39 20.04 3.18
C LEU A 34 -8.05 21.29 3.76
N ASP A 35 -7.49 22.48 3.55
CA ASP A 35 -8.08 23.73 4.05
C ASP A 35 -9.41 24.05 3.36
N TYR A 36 -9.53 23.75 2.07
CA TYR A 36 -10.80 23.84 1.37
C TYR A 36 -11.85 22.89 2.00
N TYR A 37 -11.50 21.63 2.23
CA TYR A 37 -12.37 20.66 2.91
C TYR A 37 -12.79 21.15 4.31
N LYS A 38 -11.86 21.63 5.11
CA LYS A 38 -12.13 22.17 6.45
C LYS A 38 -13.11 23.34 6.41
N HIS A 39 -12.96 24.24 5.43
CA HIS A 39 -13.87 25.37 5.25
C HIS A 39 -15.29 24.91 4.96
N GLU A 40 -15.48 24.01 3.99
CA GLU A 40 -16.81 23.45 3.69
C GLU A 40 -17.40 22.70 4.89
N ARG A 41 -16.60 21.86 5.54
CA ARG A 41 -17.00 21.11 6.75
C ARG A 41 -17.45 22.04 7.88
N SER A 42 -16.76 23.15 8.11
CA SER A 42 -17.12 24.08 9.18
C SER A 42 -18.52 24.66 8.99
N ILE A 43 -18.87 25.07 7.79
CA ILE A 43 -20.20 25.61 7.43
C ILE A 43 -21.28 24.52 7.62
N LEU A 44 -21.02 23.28 7.17
CA LEU A 44 -21.95 22.18 7.37
C LEU A 44 -22.19 21.88 8.84
N LYS A 45 -21.13 21.87 9.64
CA LYS A 45 -21.21 21.60 11.09
C LYS A 45 -21.86 22.72 11.91
N GLU A 46 -21.85 23.96 11.43
CA GLU A 46 -22.65 25.03 12.03
C GLU A 46 -24.17 24.81 11.88
N ILE A 47 -24.60 24.19 10.78
CA ILE A 47 -26.01 23.97 10.47
C ILE A 47 -26.48 22.60 10.96
N THR A 48 -25.65 21.55 10.79
CA THR A 48 -25.98 20.15 11.08
C THR A 48 -24.84 19.47 11.86
N PRO A 49 -24.64 19.83 13.14
CA PRO A 49 -23.47 19.37 13.91
C PRO A 49 -23.38 17.85 14.04
N ASP A 50 -24.52 17.15 14.09
CA ASP A 50 -24.61 15.72 14.32
C ASP A 50 -24.53 14.87 13.05
N ILE A 51 -24.61 15.50 11.86
CA ILE A 51 -24.52 14.75 10.60
C ILE A 51 -23.04 14.54 10.25
N PRO A 52 -22.59 13.28 10.00
CA PRO A 52 -21.23 12.99 9.59
C PRO A 52 -20.87 13.68 8.27
N VAL A 53 -19.66 14.22 8.19
CA VAL A 53 -19.09 14.84 6.99
C VAL A 53 -17.89 14.03 6.55
N THR A 54 -17.84 13.71 5.27
CA THR A 54 -16.75 12.99 4.61
C THR A 54 -16.41 13.63 3.27
N THR A 55 -15.36 13.15 2.63
CA THR A 55 -15.05 13.37 1.22
C THR A 55 -14.62 12.05 0.63
N ASN A 56 -14.99 11.78 -0.63
CA ASN A 56 -14.60 10.53 -1.28
C ASN A 56 -13.15 10.62 -1.78
N PHE A 57 -12.33 9.72 -1.26
CA PHE A 57 -10.99 9.49 -1.78
C PHE A 57 -11.05 8.59 -3.01
N HIS A 58 -9.99 8.61 -3.79
CA HIS A 58 -9.85 7.75 -4.95
C HIS A 58 -8.78 6.70 -4.74
N ASP A 59 -8.79 5.68 -5.58
CA ASP A 59 -7.65 4.81 -5.80
C ASP A 59 -6.44 5.69 -6.18
N TYR A 60 -5.44 5.72 -5.33
CA TYR A 60 -4.25 6.59 -5.47
C TYR A 60 -3.50 6.37 -6.80
N ILE A 61 -3.69 5.23 -7.49
CA ILE A 61 -3.00 4.92 -8.75
C ILE A 61 -3.51 5.79 -9.90
N SER A 62 -4.78 6.21 -9.88
CA SER A 62 -5.40 6.72 -11.09
C SER A 62 -5.23 8.23 -11.30
N LEU A 63 -5.52 9.09 -10.34
CA LEU A 63 -5.62 10.53 -10.63
C LEU A 63 -5.05 11.45 -9.53
N PHE A 64 -5.00 11.02 -8.26
CA PHE A 64 -4.74 11.91 -7.12
C PHE A 64 -3.45 11.58 -6.38
N ARG A 65 -2.39 11.26 -7.10
CA ARG A 65 -1.07 10.95 -6.53
C ARG A 65 -0.46 12.10 -5.71
N GLY A 66 -1.02 13.30 -5.83
CA GLY A 66 -0.50 14.51 -5.22
C GLY A 66 -1.16 14.91 -3.90
N ILE A 67 -1.97 14.04 -3.27
CA ILE A 67 -2.67 14.36 -2.01
C ILE A 67 -2.42 13.25 -1.01
N ASP A 68 -1.88 13.62 0.16
CA ASP A 68 -1.72 12.72 1.29
C ASP A 68 -3.03 12.64 2.09
N TYR A 69 -3.73 11.52 1.97
CA TYR A 69 -5.02 11.30 2.64
C TYR A 69 -4.91 11.20 4.17
N TRP A 70 -3.75 10.84 4.71
CA TRP A 70 -3.52 10.78 6.15
C TRP A 70 -3.68 12.16 6.82
N LYS A 71 -3.37 13.24 6.11
CA LYS A 71 -3.52 14.60 6.62
C LYS A 71 -4.99 14.99 6.86
N PHE A 72 -5.93 14.29 6.23
CA PHE A 72 -7.37 14.51 6.42
C PHE A 72 -7.93 13.79 7.66
N ALA A 73 -7.28 12.74 8.15
CA ALA A 73 -7.77 11.88 9.24
C ALA A 73 -8.33 12.64 10.46
N PRO A 74 -7.68 13.72 10.99
CA PRO A 74 -8.19 14.46 12.15
C PRO A 74 -9.51 15.21 11.88
N TYR A 75 -9.90 15.39 10.65
CA TYR A 75 -11.05 16.20 10.24
C TYR A 75 -12.18 15.37 9.61
N LEU A 76 -11.98 14.08 9.42
CA LEU A 76 -12.98 13.17 8.87
C LEU A 76 -13.84 12.58 9.98
N ASP A 77 -15.16 12.57 9.78
CA ASP A 77 -16.06 11.82 10.66
C ASP A 77 -16.09 10.33 10.25
N VAL A 78 -15.94 10.06 8.95
CA VAL A 78 -15.82 8.72 8.36
C VAL A 78 -14.92 8.81 7.11
N VAL A 79 -14.11 7.78 6.86
CA VAL A 79 -13.38 7.63 5.60
C VAL A 79 -14.32 7.07 4.53
N SER A 80 -14.23 7.61 3.33
CA SER A 80 -14.93 7.06 2.16
C SER A 80 -14.05 7.13 0.91
N TRP A 81 -14.19 6.15 0.02
CA TRP A 81 -13.41 6.12 -1.21
C TRP A 81 -14.14 5.46 -2.38
N ASP A 82 -13.69 5.74 -3.58
CA ASP A 82 -14.28 5.31 -4.83
C ASP A 82 -13.49 4.15 -5.43
N ASN A 83 -14.17 3.01 -5.62
CA ASN A 83 -13.56 1.75 -6.02
C ASN A 83 -14.04 1.30 -7.40
N TYR A 84 -13.14 1.35 -8.39
CA TYR A 84 -13.41 0.95 -9.77
C TYR A 84 -12.43 -0.12 -10.27
N PRO A 85 -12.50 -1.36 -9.78
CA PRO A 85 -11.53 -2.41 -10.09
C PRO A 85 -11.56 -2.88 -11.55
N TYR A 86 -10.40 -3.29 -12.05
CA TYR A 86 -10.16 -3.75 -13.43
C TYR A 86 -10.28 -5.28 -13.55
N TRP A 87 -11.44 -5.85 -13.21
CA TRP A 87 -11.68 -7.31 -13.26
C TRP A 87 -11.62 -7.96 -14.65
N HIS A 88 -11.14 -7.27 -15.64
CA HIS A 88 -11.10 -7.70 -17.03
C HIS A 88 -9.84 -7.25 -17.76
N GLY A 89 -8.87 -6.74 -17.00
CA GLY A 89 -7.59 -6.28 -17.52
C GLY A 89 -6.63 -7.43 -17.85
N GLU A 90 -5.37 -7.09 -18.04
CA GLU A 90 -4.28 -8.05 -18.29
C GLU A 90 -3.87 -8.81 -17.02
N ARG A 91 -4.17 -8.24 -15.85
CA ARG A 91 -3.87 -8.84 -14.55
C ARG A 91 -4.82 -9.98 -14.23
N THR A 92 -4.36 -10.94 -13.46
CA THR A 92 -5.20 -12.02 -12.93
C THR A 92 -6.16 -11.51 -11.86
N ASP A 93 -7.28 -12.21 -11.64
CA ASP A 93 -8.29 -11.79 -10.66
C ASP A 93 -7.72 -11.75 -9.23
N ASP A 94 -6.81 -12.65 -8.86
CA ASP A 94 -6.15 -12.68 -7.55
C ASP A 94 -5.21 -11.48 -7.37
N HIS A 95 -4.50 -11.07 -8.42
CA HIS A 95 -3.67 -9.87 -8.39
C HIS A 95 -4.54 -8.61 -8.21
N GLU A 96 -5.62 -8.47 -9.00
CA GLU A 96 -6.54 -7.35 -8.88
C GLU A 96 -7.25 -7.35 -7.52
N GLY A 97 -7.67 -8.52 -7.02
CA GLY A 97 -8.28 -8.69 -5.71
C GLY A 97 -7.37 -8.23 -4.57
N SER A 98 -6.10 -8.62 -4.60
CA SER A 98 -5.12 -8.19 -3.58
C SER A 98 -4.80 -6.70 -3.69
N ARG A 99 -4.75 -6.13 -4.90
CA ARG A 99 -4.55 -4.70 -5.12
C ARG A 99 -5.69 -3.87 -4.52
N ILE A 100 -6.91 -4.27 -4.75
CA ILE A 100 -8.10 -3.62 -4.18
C ILE A 100 -8.15 -3.83 -2.66
N GLY A 101 -7.80 -5.02 -2.17
CA GLY A 101 -7.65 -5.29 -0.74
C GLY A 101 -6.67 -4.35 -0.07
N PHE A 102 -5.52 -4.09 -0.69
CA PHE A 102 -4.53 -3.11 -0.22
C PHE A 102 -5.12 -1.71 -0.03
N VAL A 103 -5.91 -1.23 -1.00
CA VAL A 103 -6.53 0.11 -0.92
C VAL A 103 -7.67 0.14 0.10
N HIS A 104 -8.45 -0.93 0.24
CA HIS A 104 -9.44 -1.05 1.31
C HIS A 104 -8.78 -0.96 2.68
N ASP A 105 -7.70 -1.71 2.89
CA ASP A 105 -6.99 -1.78 4.17
C ASP A 105 -6.26 -0.48 4.50
N LEU A 106 -5.78 0.27 3.49
CA LEU A 106 -5.28 1.64 3.65
C LEU A 106 -6.39 2.56 4.17
N ASN A 107 -7.56 2.57 3.52
CA ASN A 107 -8.67 3.44 3.91
C ASN A 107 -9.22 3.09 5.30
N ARG A 108 -9.27 1.80 5.65
CA ARG A 108 -9.59 1.37 7.02
C ARG A 108 -8.58 1.91 8.05
N ALA A 109 -7.30 1.86 7.74
CA ALA A 109 -6.23 2.27 8.65
C ALA A 109 -6.22 3.78 8.94
N ILE A 110 -6.65 4.64 8.01
CA ILE A 110 -6.67 6.11 8.16
C ILE A 110 -7.39 6.56 9.46
N LEU A 111 -8.49 5.91 9.84
CA LEU A 111 -9.18 6.17 11.11
C LEU A 111 -8.99 5.03 12.14
N ASN A 112 -7.77 4.48 12.21
CA ASN A 112 -7.39 3.48 13.22
C ASN A 112 -8.30 2.24 13.24
N GLY A 113 -8.65 1.71 12.08
CA GLY A 113 -9.44 0.50 11.94
C GLY A 113 -10.95 0.69 12.04
N LYS A 114 -11.45 1.92 12.18
CA LYS A 114 -12.89 2.18 12.09
C LYS A 114 -13.42 1.79 10.72
N PRO A 115 -14.68 1.34 10.63
CA PRO A 115 -15.31 1.07 9.35
C PRO A 115 -15.24 2.27 8.41
N PHE A 116 -15.00 1.99 7.14
CA PHE A 116 -15.04 3.00 6.08
C PHE A 116 -16.28 2.82 5.20
N MET A 117 -16.52 3.74 4.28
CA MET A 117 -17.59 3.67 3.29
C MET A 117 -17.00 3.46 1.90
N MET A 118 -17.43 2.40 1.19
CA MET A 118 -17.26 2.35 -0.26
C MET A 118 -18.28 3.29 -0.88
N MET A 119 -17.85 4.51 -1.20
CA MET A 119 -18.73 5.60 -1.61
C MET A 119 -19.19 5.47 -3.05
N GLU A 120 -18.29 5.02 -3.93
CA GLU A 120 -18.61 4.77 -5.33
C GLU A 120 -18.03 3.43 -5.79
N SER A 121 -18.78 2.77 -6.67
CA SER A 121 -18.31 1.72 -7.56
C SER A 121 -19.22 1.63 -8.76
N SER A 122 -18.74 1.11 -9.89
CA SER A 122 -19.62 0.90 -11.04
C SER A 122 -20.35 -0.44 -10.91
N PRO A 123 -21.67 -0.48 -11.07
CA PRO A 123 -22.40 -1.74 -11.14
C PRO A 123 -22.15 -2.49 -12.44
N SER A 124 -21.54 -1.83 -13.44
CA SER A 124 -21.23 -2.37 -14.77
C SER A 124 -19.88 -1.83 -15.27
N SER A 125 -19.76 -1.50 -16.55
CA SER A 125 -18.54 -0.93 -17.13
C SER A 125 -18.37 0.55 -16.82
N THR A 126 -17.14 1.03 -16.91
CA THR A 126 -16.79 2.45 -16.81
C THR A 126 -16.38 2.97 -18.16
N ASN A 127 -16.94 4.11 -18.61
CA ASN A 127 -16.70 4.64 -19.95
C ASN A 127 -15.41 5.44 -20.11
N TRP A 128 -14.76 5.79 -19.02
CA TRP A 128 -13.50 6.56 -18.99
C TRP A 128 -12.25 5.67 -19.03
N GLN A 129 -12.40 4.35 -18.94
CA GLN A 129 -11.31 3.42 -19.17
C GLN A 129 -10.99 3.30 -20.68
N PRO A 130 -9.73 3.06 -21.09
CA PRO A 130 -9.37 2.86 -22.49
C PRO A 130 -10.20 1.78 -23.18
N VAL A 131 -10.58 0.73 -22.47
CA VAL A 131 -11.51 -0.33 -22.91
C VAL A 131 -12.54 -0.57 -21.82
N ALA A 132 -13.79 -0.20 -22.09
CA ALA A 132 -14.92 -0.41 -21.17
C ALA A 132 -15.47 -1.85 -21.28
N LYS A 133 -14.63 -2.86 -21.02
CA LYS A 133 -15.04 -4.26 -21.09
C LYS A 133 -16.05 -4.61 -20.01
N LEU A 134 -17.05 -5.40 -20.35
CA LEU A 134 -18.07 -5.83 -19.39
C LEU A 134 -17.47 -6.77 -18.33
N ARG A 135 -17.86 -6.56 -17.09
CA ARG A 135 -17.56 -7.49 -16.01
C ARG A 135 -18.26 -8.84 -16.22
N ARG A 136 -17.58 -9.94 -15.94
CA ARG A 136 -18.18 -11.28 -15.96
C ARG A 136 -19.29 -11.39 -14.90
N PRO A 137 -20.27 -12.27 -15.09
CA PRO A 137 -21.27 -12.56 -14.06
C PRO A 137 -20.58 -12.96 -12.72
N GLY A 138 -21.12 -12.46 -11.62
CA GLY A 138 -20.60 -12.68 -10.27
C GLY A 138 -19.51 -11.72 -9.80
N MET A 139 -18.76 -11.08 -10.70
CA MET A 139 -17.67 -10.16 -10.31
C MET A 139 -18.17 -8.91 -9.58
N HIS A 140 -19.36 -8.44 -9.88
CA HIS A 140 -19.99 -7.34 -9.16
C HIS A 140 -20.29 -7.71 -7.70
N VAL A 141 -20.86 -8.89 -7.48
CA VAL A 141 -21.13 -9.41 -6.13
C VAL A 141 -19.81 -9.60 -5.36
N LEU A 142 -18.80 -10.21 -5.98
CA LEU A 142 -17.49 -10.42 -5.38
C LEU A 142 -16.86 -9.10 -4.93
N SER A 143 -16.79 -8.11 -5.82
CA SER A 143 -16.20 -6.79 -5.54
C SER A 143 -16.91 -6.06 -4.41
N SER A 144 -18.25 -6.13 -4.37
CA SER A 144 -19.05 -5.51 -3.32
C SER A 144 -18.83 -6.17 -1.95
N LEU A 145 -18.79 -7.51 -1.91
CA LEU A 145 -18.55 -8.25 -0.67
C LEU A 145 -17.09 -8.15 -0.22
N GLN A 146 -16.15 -7.98 -1.12
CA GLN A 146 -14.75 -7.72 -0.76
C GLN A 146 -14.62 -6.43 0.06
N ALA A 147 -15.29 -5.34 -0.35
CA ALA A 147 -15.28 -4.10 0.42
C ALA A 147 -15.79 -4.33 1.86
N VAL A 148 -16.91 -5.06 2.01
CA VAL A 148 -17.47 -5.41 3.33
C VAL A 148 -16.50 -6.27 4.13
N ALA A 149 -15.89 -7.26 3.52
CA ALA A 149 -14.91 -8.15 4.19
C ALA A 149 -13.70 -7.38 4.72
N HIS A 150 -13.24 -6.35 4.00
CA HIS A 150 -12.11 -5.50 4.40
C HIS A 150 -12.48 -4.35 5.35
N GLY A 151 -13.76 -4.19 5.73
CA GLY A 151 -14.17 -3.24 6.77
C GLY A 151 -15.12 -2.13 6.30
N SER A 152 -15.66 -2.18 5.09
CA SER A 152 -16.69 -1.24 4.67
C SER A 152 -18.05 -1.57 5.29
N ASP A 153 -18.74 -0.56 5.79
CA ASP A 153 -20.14 -0.69 6.24
C ASP A 153 -21.15 -0.31 5.14
N THR A 154 -20.68 0.09 3.96
CA THR A 154 -21.55 0.46 2.84
C THR A 154 -21.05 -0.10 1.52
N VAL A 155 -22.01 -0.27 0.61
CA VAL A 155 -21.76 -0.57 -0.81
C VAL A 155 -22.60 0.38 -1.63
N GLN A 156 -21.99 1.36 -2.27
CA GLN A 156 -22.67 2.38 -3.04
C GLN A 156 -22.19 2.37 -4.49
N TYR A 157 -23.07 2.78 -5.41
CA TYR A 157 -22.80 2.70 -6.84
C TYR A 157 -23.04 4.00 -7.55
N PHE A 158 -22.15 4.39 -8.40
CA PHE A 158 -22.36 5.38 -9.44
C PHE A 158 -22.70 4.65 -10.74
N GLN A 159 -23.96 4.74 -11.26
CA GLN A 159 -25.04 5.54 -10.77
C GLN A 159 -26.38 4.77 -10.77
N TRP A 160 -27.44 5.35 -10.17
CA TRP A 160 -28.76 4.71 -10.18
C TRP A 160 -29.32 4.56 -11.58
N ARG A 161 -29.39 5.64 -12.35
CA ARG A 161 -29.92 5.65 -13.71
C ARG A 161 -28.92 6.22 -14.70
N LYS A 162 -28.70 5.51 -15.78
CA LYS A 162 -27.73 5.86 -16.83
C LYS A 162 -28.06 7.20 -17.48
N SER A 163 -27.07 8.07 -17.59
CA SER A 163 -27.19 9.41 -18.17
C SER A 163 -27.53 9.37 -19.66
N ARG A 164 -28.38 10.29 -20.11
CA ARG A 164 -28.76 10.39 -21.54
C ARG A 164 -27.71 11.10 -22.40
N GLY A 165 -26.87 11.91 -21.79
CA GLY A 165 -25.91 12.76 -22.48
C GLY A 165 -24.65 12.98 -21.67
N SER A 166 -23.81 13.90 -22.13
CA SER A 166 -22.50 14.22 -21.54
C SER A 166 -21.48 13.08 -21.65
N SER A 167 -20.31 13.28 -21.04
CA SER A 167 -19.19 12.34 -21.09
C SER A 167 -19.54 10.96 -20.53
N GLU A 168 -20.41 10.90 -19.51
CA GLU A 168 -20.74 9.66 -18.79
C GLU A 168 -22.02 8.97 -19.27
N LYS A 169 -22.53 9.31 -20.44
CA LYS A 169 -23.71 8.65 -21.00
C LYS A 169 -23.59 7.13 -21.21
N PHE A 170 -22.36 6.61 -21.23
CA PHE A 170 -22.08 5.17 -21.34
C PHE A 170 -21.55 4.57 -20.03
N HIS A 171 -21.44 5.37 -18.96
CA HIS A 171 -21.07 4.83 -17.65
C HIS A 171 -22.11 3.83 -17.15
N GLY A 172 -21.65 2.77 -16.47
CA GLY A 172 -22.53 1.76 -15.91
C GLY A 172 -23.52 2.35 -14.90
N ALA A 173 -24.73 1.81 -14.87
CA ALA A 173 -25.77 2.21 -13.94
C ALA A 173 -26.64 1.01 -13.55
N VAL A 174 -27.33 1.12 -12.40
CA VAL A 174 -28.28 0.10 -11.97
C VAL A 174 -29.42 -0.03 -12.96
N VAL A 175 -30.02 1.09 -13.36
CA VAL A 175 -31.03 1.16 -14.42
C VAL A 175 -30.40 1.68 -15.71
N ASP A 176 -30.25 0.82 -16.69
CA ASP A 176 -29.68 1.15 -18.00
C ASP A 176 -30.65 1.96 -18.87
N HIS A 177 -30.22 2.39 -20.06
CA HIS A 177 -31.04 3.14 -21.04
C HIS A 177 -32.36 2.44 -21.43
N CYS A 178 -32.40 1.09 -21.31
CA CYS A 178 -33.66 0.35 -21.54
C CYS A 178 -34.78 0.70 -20.54
N GLY A 179 -34.43 1.24 -19.36
CA GLY A 179 -35.36 1.81 -18.39
C GLY A 179 -36.17 0.82 -17.57
N HIS A 180 -35.76 -0.45 -17.50
CA HIS A 180 -36.48 -1.48 -16.75
C HIS A 180 -35.49 -2.41 -16.00
N GLU A 181 -36.01 -3.20 -15.05
CA GLU A 181 -35.26 -4.09 -14.16
C GLU A 181 -34.77 -5.39 -14.83
N ASN A 182 -35.21 -5.74 -16.00
CA ASN A 182 -34.91 -7.01 -16.68
C ASN A 182 -33.52 -7.04 -17.30
N THR A 183 -32.51 -6.58 -16.55
CA THR A 183 -31.11 -6.58 -16.97
C THR A 183 -30.26 -7.45 -16.04
N ARG A 184 -29.12 -7.93 -16.53
CA ARG A 184 -28.16 -8.66 -15.70
C ARG A 184 -27.67 -7.79 -14.55
N VAL A 185 -27.32 -6.54 -14.83
CA VAL A 185 -26.79 -5.60 -13.84
C VAL A 185 -27.79 -5.36 -12.71
N PHE A 186 -29.06 -5.13 -13.03
CA PHE A 186 -30.10 -4.94 -12.01
C PHE A 186 -30.23 -6.17 -11.10
N ARG A 187 -30.21 -7.37 -11.67
CA ARG A 187 -30.25 -8.63 -10.91
C ARG A 187 -29.01 -8.81 -10.01
N ASP A 188 -27.81 -8.48 -10.52
CA ASP A 188 -26.58 -8.55 -9.74
C ASP A 188 -26.61 -7.57 -8.53
N VAL A 189 -27.10 -6.35 -8.73
CA VAL A 189 -27.28 -5.36 -7.63
C VAL A 189 -28.35 -5.83 -6.64
N THR A 190 -29.47 -6.35 -7.10
CA THR A 190 -30.51 -6.95 -6.23
C THR A 190 -29.92 -8.07 -5.38
N LYS A 191 -29.10 -8.93 -6.00
CA LYS A 191 -28.41 -10.02 -5.29
C LYS A 191 -27.48 -9.52 -4.18
N VAL A 192 -26.73 -8.44 -4.41
CA VAL A 192 -25.91 -7.80 -3.36
C VAL A 192 -26.79 -7.33 -2.23
N GLY A 193 -27.89 -6.62 -2.50
CA GLY A 193 -28.84 -6.16 -1.48
C GLY A 193 -29.41 -7.32 -0.63
N GLU A 194 -29.79 -8.43 -1.28
CA GLU A 194 -30.25 -9.65 -0.58
C GLU A 194 -29.19 -10.28 0.34
N ILE A 195 -27.91 -10.19 -0.03
CA ILE A 195 -26.83 -10.70 0.80
C ILE A 195 -26.58 -9.74 1.96
N LEU A 196 -26.48 -8.43 1.69
CA LEU A 196 -26.20 -7.42 2.70
C LEU A 196 -27.27 -7.39 3.79
N SER A 197 -28.57 -7.59 3.43
CA SER A 197 -29.67 -7.66 4.42
C SER A 197 -29.56 -8.81 5.43
N LYS A 198 -28.56 -9.68 5.28
CA LYS A 198 -28.28 -10.81 6.19
C LYS A 198 -26.97 -10.62 6.96
N LEU A 199 -26.33 -9.49 6.81
CA LEU A 199 -25.01 -9.19 7.39
C LEU A 199 -25.06 -8.06 8.43
N ASP A 200 -26.21 -7.84 9.07
CA ASP A 200 -26.37 -6.76 10.06
C ASP A 200 -25.39 -6.90 11.24
N ASP A 201 -25.03 -8.14 11.61
CA ASP A 201 -24.06 -8.43 12.68
C ASP A 201 -22.64 -7.94 12.38
N VAL A 202 -22.35 -7.59 11.10
CA VAL A 202 -21.02 -7.11 10.68
C VAL A 202 -20.89 -5.59 10.82
N ILE A 203 -22.01 -4.86 10.88
CA ILE A 203 -22.01 -3.40 10.94
C ILE A 203 -21.29 -2.90 12.20
N GLY A 204 -20.39 -1.93 12.05
CA GLY A 204 -19.62 -1.33 13.12
C GLY A 204 -18.47 -2.19 13.65
N THR A 205 -18.31 -3.42 13.15
CA THR A 205 -17.18 -4.29 13.52
C THR A 205 -15.91 -3.88 12.76
N SER A 206 -14.76 -4.31 13.28
CA SER A 206 -13.46 -4.00 12.70
C SER A 206 -12.63 -5.25 12.39
N VAL A 207 -11.57 -5.08 11.63
CA VAL A 207 -10.52 -6.10 11.43
C VAL A 207 -9.40 -5.82 12.44
N GLU A 208 -8.84 -6.86 13.04
CA GLU A 208 -7.71 -6.75 13.99
C GLU A 208 -6.42 -7.31 13.35
N PRO A 209 -5.64 -6.50 12.62
CA PRO A 209 -4.44 -6.96 11.96
C PRO A 209 -3.26 -7.10 12.93
N GLN A 210 -2.40 -8.10 12.67
CA GLN A 210 -1.12 -8.27 13.35
C GLN A 210 0.07 -7.81 12.49
N VAL A 211 -0.20 -7.46 11.25
CA VAL A 211 0.78 -7.05 10.25
C VAL A 211 0.42 -5.67 9.73
N ALA A 212 1.42 -4.84 9.51
CA ALA A 212 1.27 -3.59 8.78
C ALA A 212 2.30 -3.52 7.64
N VAL A 213 1.89 -2.95 6.51
CA VAL A 213 2.77 -2.55 5.41
C VAL A 213 2.79 -1.04 5.34
N ILE A 214 3.97 -0.44 5.40
CA ILE A 214 4.11 1.02 5.26
C ILE A 214 3.99 1.39 3.77
N TYR A 215 3.01 2.22 3.49
CA TYR A 215 2.88 2.98 2.25
C TYR A 215 2.70 4.45 2.59
N ASP A 216 3.63 5.29 2.15
CA ASP A 216 3.70 6.70 2.54
C ASP A 216 3.76 7.59 1.29
N TRP A 217 2.91 8.64 1.23
CA TRP A 217 2.85 9.52 0.07
C TRP A 217 4.10 10.36 -0.12
N GLU A 218 4.68 10.89 0.96
CA GLU A 218 5.90 11.70 0.84
C GLU A 218 7.08 10.84 0.39
N ASN A 219 7.17 9.59 0.89
CA ASN A 219 8.13 8.61 0.40
C ASN A 219 7.91 8.27 -1.08
N TYR A 220 6.64 8.12 -1.51
CA TYR A 220 6.29 7.91 -2.91
C TYR A 220 6.74 9.08 -3.78
N TRP A 221 6.50 10.33 -3.36
CA TRP A 221 6.90 11.51 -4.11
C TRP A 221 8.41 11.62 -4.23
N ALA A 222 9.15 11.42 -3.13
CA ALA A 222 10.62 11.44 -3.13
C ALA A 222 11.21 10.37 -4.06
N ILE A 223 10.71 9.14 -4.00
CA ILE A 223 11.15 8.06 -4.91
C ILE A 223 10.89 8.43 -6.37
N ASN A 224 9.73 8.98 -6.70
CA ASN A 224 9.43 9.35 -8.08
C ASN A 224 10.31 10.47 -8.59
N ASP A 225 10.69 11.43 -7.75
CA ASP A 225 11.55 12.56 -8.09
C ASP A 225 13.04 12.14 -8.21
N ALA A 226 13.48 11.13 -7.46
CA ALA A 226 14.84 10.66 -7.45
C ALA A 226 15.31 10.26 -8.87
N GLN A 227 16.47 10.79 -9.31
CA GLN A 227 17.02 10.54 -10.64
C GLN A 227 17.97 9.35 -10.74
N GLY A 228 18.22 8.67 -9.66
CA GLY A 228 19.07 7.49 -9.60
C GLY A 228 18.60 6.48 -8.57
N PRO A 229 19.16 5.29 -8.54
CA PRO A 229 20.06 4.66 -9.51
C PRO A 229 19.36 4.26 -10.82
N ARG A 230 18.02 4.20 -10.85
CA ARG A 230 17.18 4.07 -12.06
C ARG A 230 16.18 5.23 -12.12
N ILE A 231 15.94 5.74 -13.33
CA ILE A 231 14.92 6.77 -13.58
C ILE A 231 13.53 6.14 -13.67
N GLU A 232 13.44 4.96 -14.29
CA GLU A 232 12.19 4.21 -14.51
C GLU A 232 12.15 2.92 -13.68
N GLN A 233 10.96 2.30 -13.58
CA GLN A 233 10.73 1.02 -12.90
C GLN A 233 11.09 1.04 -11.41
N LYS A 234 10.97 2.19 -10.78
CA LYS A 234 11.14 2.29 -9.31
C LYS A 234 9.99 1.59 -8.55
N ASP A 235 8.78 1.69 -9.08
CA ASP A 235 7.59 0.87 -8.75
C ASP A 235 7.33 0.70 -7.24
N TYR A 236 7.39 1.82 -6.48
CA TYR A 236 7.24 1.77 -5.03
C TYR A 236 5.89 1.16 -4.58
N PHE A 237 4.79 1.58 -5.24
CA PHE A 237 3.49 1.03 -4.90
C PHE A 237 3.40 -0.46 -5.19
N GLU A 238 3.81 -0.87 -6.38
CA GLU A 238 3.78 -2.27 -6.80
C GLU A 238 4.65 -3.11 -5.86
N THR A 239 5.75 -2.55 -5.36
CA THR A 239 6.60 -3.21 -4.35
C THR A 239 5.84 -3.39 -3.03
N CYS A 240 5.21 -2.33 -2.50
CA CYS A 240 4.38 -2.43 -1.28
C CYS A 240 3.22 -3.42 -1.47
N GLN A 241 2.55 -3.38 -2.62
CA GLN A 241 1.44 -4.26 -2.94
C GLN A 241 1.88 -5.74 -3.04
N LYS A 242 3.08 -6.04 -3.56
CA LYS A 242 3.61 -7.41 -3.58
C LYS A 242 3.90 -7.95 -2.18
N HIS A 243 4.50 -7.12 -1.31
CA HIS A 243 4.70 -7.49 0.09
C HIS A 243 3.37 -7.72 0.82
N TYR A 244 2.37 -6.86 0.61
CA TYR A 244 1.03 -7.04 1.14
C TYR A 244 0.36 -8.31 0.61
N LYS A 245 0.46 -8.58 -0.71
CA LYS A 245 -0.17 -9.74 -1.35
C LYS A 245 0.25 -11.06 -0.73
N ALA A 246 1.50 -11.19 -0.29
CA ALA A 246 1.96 -12.41 0.36
C ALA A 246 1.19 -12.73 1.65
N PHE A 247 0.81 -11.72 2.45
CA PHE A 247 -0.06 -11.90 3.62
C PHE A 247 -1.53 -12.10 3.20
N TRP A 248 -1.98 -11.36 2.20
CA TRP A 248 -3.34 -11.51 1.66
C TRP A 248 -3.59 -12.93 1.15
N ASP A 249 -2.65 -13.54 0.41
CA ASP A 249 -2.74 -14.91 -0.07
C ASP A 249 -2.84 -15.93 1.09
N MET A 250 -2.23 -15.65 2.24
CA MET A 250 -2.33 -16.45 3.46
C MET A 250 -3.58 -16.15 4.30
N SER A 251 -4.42 -15.20 3.91
CA SER A 251 -5.53 -14.68 4.70
C SER A 251 -5.11 -14.19 6.09
N ILE A 252 -3.95 -13.52 6.18
CA ILE A 252 -3.47 -12.84 7.37
C ILE A 252 -3.92 -11.38 7.29
N PRO A 253 -4.79 -10.92 8.22
CA PRO A 253 -5.25 -9.54 8.23
C PRO A 253 -4.07 -8.56 8.33
N THR A 254 -4.06 -7.58 7.43
CA THR A 254 -2.95 -6.64 7.27
C THR A 254 -3.50 -5.21 7.14
N ASP A 255 -2.90 -4.25 7.84
CA ASP A 255 -3.14 -2.82 7.61
C ASP A 255 -2.12 -2.26 6.62
N VAL A 256 -2.52 -1.22 5.91
CA VAL A 256 -1.59 -0.38 5.14
C VAL A 256 -1.53 0.98 5.82
N ILE A 257 -0.38 1.37 6.29
CA ILE A 257 -0.19 2.53 7.17
C ILE A 257 0.88 3.49 6.61
N ASN A 258 0.90 4.73 7.09
CA ASN A 258 2.04 5.62 6.86
C ASN A 258 3.13 5.42 7.93
N MET A 259 4.29 6.03 7.72
CA MET A 259 5.41 5.91 8.66
C MET A 259 5.23 6.67 9.98
N ASP A 260 4.18 7.51 10.11
CA ASP A 260 3.89 8.26 11.35
C ASP A 260 2.93 7.52 12.29
N CYS A 261 2.34 6.40 11.86
CA CYS A 261 1.43 5.61 12.68
C CYS A 261 2.12 4.98 13.89
N ASP A 262 1.32 4.61 14.88
CA ASP A 262 1.76 3.79 16.00
C ASP A 262 1.97 2.32 15.56
N PHE A 263 3.17 1.81 15.74
CA PHE A 263 3.55 0.44 15.38
C PHE A 263 3.25 -0.57 16.49
N SER A 264 3.00 -0.14 17.73
CA SER A 264 2.98 -0.98 18.93
C SER A 264 1.92 -2.09 18.91
N LYS A 265 0.85 -1.92 18.15
CA LYS A 265 -0.24 -2.91 18.02
C LYS A 265 0.09 -4.07 17.07
N TYR A 266 1.15 -3.95 16.26
CA TYR A 266 1.51 -4.97 15.27
C TYR A 266 2.59 -5.91 15.80
N LYS A 267 2.62 -7.13 15.28
CA LYS A 267 3.75 -8.05 15.45
C LYS A 267 4.80 -7.86 14.37
N VAL A 268 4.36 -7.50 13.16
CA VAL A 268 5.22 -7.31 11.99
C VAL A 268 4.91 -5.96 11.36
N VAL A 269 5.94 -5.18 11.12
CA VAL A 269 5.90 -3.97 10.30
C VAL A 269 6.80 -4.19 9.09
N VAL A 270 6.24 -4.07 7.90
CA VAL A 270 6.97 -4.19 6.64
C VAL A 270 7.11 -2.78 6.05
N ALA A 271 8.33 -2.36 5.79
CA ALA A 271 8.68 -1.04 5.27
C ALA A 271 9.46 -1.18 3.94
N PRO A 272 8.78 -1.52 2.82
CA PRO A 272 9.46 -1.70 1.55
C PRO A 272 9.96 -0.36 1.02
N MET A 273 11.21 -0.32 0.52
CA MET A 273 11.79 0.88 -0.08
C MET A 273 11.48 2.15 0.74
N LEU A 274 11.73 2.10 2.06
CA LEU A 274 11.53 3.26 2.95
C LEU A 274 12.66 4.30 2.69
N TYR A 275 12.66 4.85 1.48
CA TYR A 275 13.67 5.74 0.93
C TYR A 275 13.84 7.01 1.76
N MET A 276 12.71 7.68 2.03
CA MET A 276 12.65 8.82 2.94
C MET A 276 12.32 8.34 4.35
N VAL A 277 13.09 8.82 5.33
CA VAL A 277 12.81 8.58 6.75
C VAL A 277 12.66 9.93 7.45
N ARG A 278 11.42 10.27 7.84
CA ARG A 278 11.15 11.52 8.56
C ARG A 278 11.70 11.46 10.00
N PRO A 279 11.95 12.64 10.64
CA PRO A 279 12.41 12.71 12.03
C PRO A 279 11.54 11.88 12.99
N GLY A 280 12.17 11.12 13.87
CA GLY A 280 11.51 10.28 14.87
C GLY A 280 11.01 8.93 14.35
N VAL A 281 11.02 8.67 13.05
CA VAL A 281 10.58 7.38 12.48
C VAL A 281 11.58 6.26 12.79
N GLY A 282 12.88 6.54 12.63
CA GLY A 282 13.93 5.58 12.92
C GLY A 282 13.88 5.13 14.39
N GLU A 283 13.76 6.07 15.31
CA GLU A 283 13.66 5.82 16.75
C GLU A 283 12.43 5.00 17.11
N ARG A 284 11.25 5.29 16.49
CA ARG A 284 10.04 4.50 16.72
C ARG A 284 10.15 3.07 16.18
N LEU A 285 10.83 2.88 15.04
CA LEU A 285 11.09 1.54 14.51
C LEU A 285 12.11 0.77 15.38
N GLU A 286 13.16 1.45 15.90
CA GLU A 286 14.07 0.87 16.89
C GLU A 286 13.30 0.45 18.15
N GLU A 287 12.46 1.33 18.69
CA GLU A 287 11.66 1.05 19.89
C GLU A 287 10.69 -0.12 19.65
N PHE A 288 10.02 -0.16 18.50
CA PHE A 288 9.13 -1.26 18.10
C PHE A 288 9.86 -2.60 18.11
N VAL A 289 11.04 -2.67 17.48
CA VAL A 289 11.82 -3.90 17.44
C VAL A 289 12.39 -4.23 18.83
N ASN A 290 12.92 -3.24 19.56
CA ASN A 290 13.43 -3.45 20.91
C ASN A 290 12.40 -4.08 21.86
N ASN A 291 11.09 -3.77 21.65
CA ASN A 291 9.98 -4.28 22.44
C ASN A 291 9.37 -5.58 21.88
N GLY A 292 10.08 -6.30 21.02
CA GLY A 292 9.66 -7.62 20.51
C GLY A 292 8.99 -7.61 19.15
N GLY A 293 8.84 -6.46 18.49
CA GLY A 293 8.31 -6.35 17.14
C GLY A 293 9.28 -6.92 16.08
N THR A 294 8.75 -7.27 14.94
CA THR A 294 9.54 -7.70 13.78
C THR A 294 9.44 -6.66 12.68
N LEU A 295 10.57 -6.05 12.31
CA LEU A 295 10.70 -5.14 11.18
C LEU A 295 11.18 -5.92 9.95
N VAL A 296 10.57 -5.67 8.80
CA VAL A 296 11.10 -6.08 7.48
C VAL A 296 11.28 -4.83 6.64
N THR A 297 12.50 -4.52 6.25
CA THR A 297 12.78 -3.42 5.30
C THR A 297 13.57 -3.94 4.12
N THR A 298 13.66 -3.15 3.05
CA THR A 298 14.24 -3.64 1.80
C THR A 298 15.31 -2.70 1.27
N TYR A 299 15.93 -3.11 0.18
CA TYR A 299 16.84 -2.29 -0.61
C TYR A 299 16.31 -0.86 -0.76
N TRP A 300 17.23 0.06 -0.93
CA TRP A 300 16.95 1.47 -1.17
C TRP A 300 16.12 2.13 -0.06
N SER A 301 16.41 1.76 1.19
CA SER A 301 15.77 2.35 2.38
C SER A 301 16.75 3.24 3.15
N GLY A 302 16.21 4.25 3.86
CA GLY A 302 17.00 5.15 4.70
C GLY A 302 17.99 6.00 3.92
N ILE A 303 17.59 6.51 2.77
CA ILE A 303 18.46 7.26 1.86
C ILE A 303 18.42 8.76 2.17
N VAL A 304 17.21 9.35 2.30
CA VAL A 304 17.00 10.79 2.49
C VAL A 304 16.14 11.11 3.70
N ASP A 305 16.32 12.34 4.20
CA ASP A 305 15.43 12.95 5.19
C ASP A 305 14.18 13.58 4.55
N GLU A 306 13.38 14.29 5.33
CA GLU A 306 12.14 14.96 4.90
C GLU A 306 12.36 16.12 3.91
N ASN A 307 13.59 16.54 3.70
CA ASN A 307 13.98 17.58 2.74
C ASN A 307 14.62 17.02 1.47
N ASP A 308 14.60 15.69 1.30
CA ASP A 308 15.28 14.95 0.22
C ASP A 308 16.81 15.11 0.27
N LEU A 309 17.38 15.27 1.47
CA LEU A 309 18.83 15.30 1.68
C LEU A 309 19.33 13.94 2.15
N CYS A 310 20.35 13.42 1.48
CA CYS A 310 20.96 12.14 1.85
C CYS A 310 21.50 12.16 3.28
N PHE A 311 21.23 11.08 4.02
CA PHE A 311 21.80 10.90 5.34
C PHE A 311 23.33 10.80 5.29
N LEU A 312 24.01 11.57 6.12
CA LEU A 312 25.47 11.46 6.29
C LEU A 312 25.82 10.28 7.20
N GLY A 313 26.92 9.61 6.91
CA GLY A 313 27.36 8.42 7.65
C GLY A 313 26.88 7.10 7.03
N GLY A 314 26.32 7.13 5.83
CA GLY A 314 25.94 5.97 5.01
C GLY A 314 24.54 5.42 5.29
N PHE A 315 24.14 4.49 4.45
CA PHE A 315 22.80 3.91 4.41
C PHE A 315 22.73 2.58 5.18
N PRO A 316 21.54 2.19 5.65
CA PRO A 316 20.23 2.83 5.55
C PRO A 316 19.97 3.93 6.61
N GLY A 317 20.81 4.95 6.70
CA GLY A 317 20.63 6.14 7.55
C GLY A 317 20.21 5.80 8.99
N PRO A 318 19.04 6.29 9.47
CA PRO A 318 18.56 6.03 10.83
C PRO A 318 18.24 4.55 11.12
N LEU A 319 18.15 3.70 10.11
CA LEU A 319 17.82 2.27 10.26
C LEU A 319 19.05 1.37 10.45
N LYS A 320 20.27 1.91 10.31
CA LYS A 320 21.52 1.12 10.42
C LYS A 320 21.60 0.29 11.69
N LYS A 321 21.31 0.91 12.83
CA LYS A 321 21.43 0.28 14.13
C LYS A 321 20.44 -0.87 14.30
N VAL A 322 19.18 -0.69 13.94
CA VAL A 322 18.15 -1.71 14.08
C VAL A 322 18.34 -2.84 13.07
N THR A 323 18.80 -2.55 11.85
CA THR A 323 19.04 -3.57 10.81
C THR A 323 20.39 -4.29 10.98
N GLY A 324 21.34 -3.68 11.69
CA GLY A 324 22.68 -4.24 11.90
C GLY A 324 23.49 -4.43 10.62
N ILE A 325 23.27 -3.54 9.63
CA ILE A 325 23.98 -3.52 8.34
C ILE A 325 24.34 -2.09 7.93
N TRP A 326 25.24 -1.97 6.99
CA TRP A 326 25.37 -0.76 6.18
C TRP A 326 25.47 -1.12 4.70
N ALA A 327 24.93 -0.26 3.85
CA ALA A 327 24.95 -0.40 2.41
C ALA A 327 26.06 0.47 1.82
N GLU A 328 26.93 -0.13 1.01
CA GLU A 328 28.06 0.52 0.37
C GLU A 328 27.64 1.17 -0.95
N GLU A 329 26.98 0.39 -1.78
CA GLU A 329 26.54 0.79 -3.11
C GLU A 329 25.15 0.17 -3.42
N LEU A 330 24.50 0.71 -4.42
CA LEU A 330 23.29 0.12 -5.00
C LEU A 330 23.53 -0.16 -6.48
N ASP A 331 23.53 -1.43 -6.86
CA ASP A 331 23.61 -1.84 -8.27
C ASP A 331 22.21 -1.82 -8.91
N ALA A 332 22.09 -1.11 -10.02
CA ALA A 332 20.88 -1.04 -10.82
C ALA A 332 21.06 -1.86 -12.10
N LEU A 333 20.44 -3.02 -12.13
CA LEU A 333 20.52 -3.98 -13.23
C LEU A 333 19.73 -3.48 -14.45
N TYR A 334 20.19 -3.81 -15.67
CA TYR A 334 19.38 -3.67 -16.88
C TYR A 334 18.21 -4.64 -16.86
N ASP A 335 17.21 -4.42 -17.72
CA ASP A 335 15.98 -5.23 -17.73
C ASP A 335 16.22 -6.73 -18.06
N GLU A 336 17.26 -7.00 -18.85
CA GLU A 336 17.70 -8.34 -19.23
C GLU A 336 18.57 -9.02 -18.17
N ASP A 337 19.16 -8.25 -17.26
CA ASP A 337 20.11 -8.76 -16.28
C ASP A 337 19.37 -9.45 -15.13
N VAL A 338 19.98 -10.51 -14.66
CA VAL A 338 19.50 -11.29 -13.53
C VAL A 338 20.68 -11.70 -12.65
N ASN A 339 20.66 -11.32 -11.41
CA ASN A 339 21.49 -11.96 -10.39
C ASN A 339 20.66 -13.03 -9.66
N TYR A 340 21.32 -13.90 -8.94
CA TYR A 340 20.68 -14.94 -8.12
C TYR A 340 21.11 -14.80 -6.68
N VAL A 341 20.19 -15.14 -5.77
CA VAL A 341 20.41 -15.17 -4.34
C VAL A 341 20.21 -16.57 -3.82
N SER A 342 21.21 -17.10 -3.12
CA SER A 342 21.16 -18.43 -2.49
C SER A 342 20.93 -18.31 -1.00
N ILE A 343 19.98 -19.05 -0.49
CA ILE A 343 19.70 -19.13 0.93
C ILE A 343 20.79 -19.97 1.63
N GLU A 344 21.32 -19.46 2.74
CA GLU A 344 22.35 -20.13 3.55
C GLU A 344 21.75 -21.31 4.31
N GLU A 345 22.49 -22.42 4.37
CA GLU A 345 22.07 -23.62 5.11
C GLU A 345 22.01 -23.34 6.63
N GLY A 346 20.96 -23.84 7.27
CA GLY A 346 20.79 -23.69 8.72
C GLY A 346 20.39 -22.32 9.21
N ASN A 347 19.97 -21.40 8.31
CA ASN A 347 19.52 -20.07 8.66
C ASN A 347 18.34 -20.08 9.66
N SER A 348 18.23 -19.02 10.46
CA SER A 348 17.25 -18.92 11.56
C SER A 348 15.78 -18.85 11.10
N LEU A 349 15.52 -18.62 9.81
CA LEU A 349 14.18 -18.59 9.24
C LEU A 349 13.75 -19.95 8.63
N GLY A 350 14.69 -20.89 8.48
CA GLY A 350 14.43 -22.21 7.93
C GLY A 350 14.10 -22.23 6.44
N MET A 351 14.40 -21.17 5.73
CA MET A 351 14.25 -21.07 4.28
C MET A 351 15.27 -21.93 3.55
N LYS A 352 14.97 -22.25 2.31
CA LYS A 352 15.86 -22.96 1.37
C LYS A 352 15.60 -22.46 -0.03
N GLY A 353 16.55 -22.69 -0.93
CA GLY A 353 16.36 -22.42 -2.35
C GLY A 353 17.24 -21.31 -2.88
N GLU A 354 16.95 -20.96 -4.10
CA GLU A 354 17.64 -19.93 -4.87
C GLU A 354 16.59 -19.09 -5.60
N TYR A 355 16.77 -17.76 -5.58
CA TYR A 355 15.80 -16.83 -6.10
C TYR A 355 16.46 -15.81 -7.02
N GLU A 356 15.69 -15.28 -7.98
CA GLU A 356 16.14 -14.20 -8.85
C GLU A 356 16.16 -12.86 -8.13
N ALA A 357 17.23 -12.08 -8.36
CA ALA A 357 17.35 -10.68 -8.03
C ALA A 357 17.38 -9.87 -9.32
N ARG A 358 16.52 -8.87 -9.43
CA ARG A 358 16.37 -8.03 -10.64
C ARG A 358 16.28 -6.56 -10.25
N ILE A 359 16.62 -5.69 -11.16
CA ILE A 359 16.40 -4.23 -11.08
C ILE A 359 17.29 -3.54 -10.03
N PHE A 360 17.25 -3.98 -8.76
CA PHE A 360 18.01 -3.39 -7.65
C PHE A 360 18.67 -4.45 -6.79
N CYS A 361 19.97 -4.26 -6.51
CA CYS A 361 20.76 -5.07 -5.61
C CYS A 361 21.64 -4.15 -4.74
N ASP A 362 21.32 -4.00 -3.45
CA ASP A 362 22.18 -3.30 -2.48
C ASP A 362 23.39 -4.17 -2.14
N LEU A 363 24.56 -3.59 -2.18
CA LEU A 363 25.79 -4.19 -1.70
C LEU A 363 25.92 -3.87 -0.21
N ILE A 364 25.53 -4.82 0.64
CA ILE A 364 25.46 -4.60 2.09
C ILE A 364 26.56 -5.36 2.83
N HIS A 365 26.95 -4.81 3.96
CA HIS A 365 27.87 -5.43 4.93
C HIS A 365 27.14 -5.65 6.26
N SER A 366 27.31 -6.84 6.85
CA SER A 366 26.77 -7.10 8.18
C SER A 366 27.60 -6.43 9.26
N GLU A 367 26.96 -5.74 10.20
CA GLU A 367 27.51 -5.23 11.46
C GLU A 367 26.92 -5.96 12.66
N GLY A 368 26.82 -7.28 12.57
CA GLY A 368 26.29 -8.15 13.60
C GLY A 368 25.02 -8.90 13.23
N ALA A 369 24.37 -8.53 12.13
CA ALA A 369 23.20 -9.27 11.61
C ALA A 369 23.63 -10.64 11.08
N GLU A 370 22.80 -11.66 11.33
CA GLU A 370 22.93 -12.98 10.71
C GLU A 370 22.70 -12.87 9.19
N VAL A 371 23.57 -13.46 8.38
CA VAL A 371 23.41 -13.56 6.94
C VAL A 371 22.57 -14.78 6.64
N LEU A 372 21.38 -14.56 6.06
CA LEU A 372 20.46 -15.63 5.68
C LEU A 372 20.55 -16.02 4.22
N ALA A 373 21.06 -15.12 3.35
CA ALA A 373 21.28 -15.40 1.94
C ALA A 373 22.40 -14.52 1.37
N THR A 374 23.05 -15.01 0.31
CA THR A 374 24.14 -14.34 -0.39
C THR A 374 23.91 -14.28 -1.90
N TYR A 375 24.48 -13.24 -2.57
CA TYR A 375 24.50 -13.16 -4.02
C TYR A 375 25.37 -14.25 -4.65
N LYS A 376 24.94 -14.79 -5.80
CA LYS A 376 25.64 -15.90 -6.50
C LYS A 376 26.46 -15.49 -7.68
N THR A 377 26.15 -14.37 -8.30
CA THR A 377 26.77 -13.93 -9.54
C THR A 377 27.28 -12.50 -9.38
N ASP A 378 27.88 -11.98 -10.44
CA ASP A 378 28.50 -10.67 -10.52
C ASP A 378 29.74 -10.51 -9.61
N PHE A 379 30.35 -9.30 -9.64
CA PHE A 379 31.58 -8.99 -8.88
C PHE A 379 31.37 -9.02 -7.36
N TYR A 380 30.11 -8.87 -6.90
CA TYR A 380 29.72 -8.93 -5.48
C TYR A 380 29.18 -10.30 -5.03
N LYS A 381 29.52 -11.36 -5.80
CA LYS A 381 29.22 -12.74 -5.39
C LYS A 381 29.72 -13.04 -3.99
N GLY A 382 28.84 -13.60 -3.16
CA GLY A 382 29.13 -13.95 -1.77
C GLY A 382 28.84 -12.82 -0.77
N MET A 383 28.51 -11.61 -1.23
CA MET A 383 28.04 -10.55 -0.33
C MET A 383 26.62 -10.87 0.17
N PRO A 384 26.27 -10.39 1.39
CA PRO A 384 24.94 -10.61 1.96
C PRO A 384 23.83 -10.03 1.08
N ALA A 385 22.72 -10.77 0.93
CA ALA A 385 21.54 -10.38 0.18
C ALA A 385 20.27 -10.38 1.04
N LEU A 386 20.25 -11.18 2.11
CA LEU A 386 19.20 -11.20 3.12
C LEU A 386 19.85 -11.32 4.49
N THR A 387 19.46 -10.47 5.43
CA THR A 387 19.99 -10.52 6.80
C THR A 387 18.88 -10.47 7.84
N CYS A 388 19.18 -10.92 9.05
CA CYS A 388 18.35 -10.82 10.23
C CYS A 388 19.18 -10.31 11.41
N ASN A 389 18.84 -9.17 11.98
CA ASN A 389 19.43 -8.64 13.18
C ASN A 389 18.53 -8.87 14.39
N ASN A 390 19.07 -9.44 15.47
CA ASN A 390 18.40 -9.47 16.77
C ASN A 390 18.64 -8.14 17.47
N PHE A 391 17.58 -7.43 17.80
CA PHE A 391 17.65 -6.12 18.43
C PHE A 391 16.64 -6.03 19.59
N GLY A 392 17.14 -5.91 20.82
CA GLY A 392 16.29 -6.03 22.01
C GLY A 392 15.59 -7.39 22.07
N GLU A 393 14.28 -7.38 22.18
CA GLU A 393 13.46 -8.60 22.22
C GLU A 393 12.93 -9.01 20.83
N GLY A 394 13.17 -8.19 19.78
CA GLY A 394 12.65 -8.39 18.44
C GLY A 394 13.72 -8.66 17.39
N GLN A 395 13.31 -8.59 16.13
CA GLN A 395 14.15 -8.87 14.97
C GLN A 395 13.92 -7.87 13.85
N ALA A 396 14.97 -7.52 13.12
CA ALA A 396 14.89 -6.73 11.91
C ALA A 396 15.50 -7.49 10.73
N TYR A 397 14.73 -7.64 9.66
CA TYR A 397 15.15 -8.24 8.40
C TYR A 397 15.45 -7.15 7.38
N TYR A 398 16.54 -7.32 6.63
CA TYR A 398 16.88 -6.48 5.49
C TYR A 398 16.96 -7.33 4.22
N ILE A 399 16.10 -7.04 3.24
CA ILE A 399 16.09 -7.69 1.92
C ILE A 399 16.81 -6.77 0.95
N ALA A 400 18.05 -7.09 0.60
CA ALA A 400 18.95 -6.23 -0.16
C ALA A 400 18.70 -6.22 -1.68
N PHE A 401 17.69 -6.92 -2.18
CA PHE A 401 17.44 -7.07 -3.62
C PHE A 401 15.95 -6.98 -3.95
N ARG A 402 15.64 -6.52 -5.16
CA ARG A 402 14.28 -6.65 -5.69
C ARG A 402 14.03 -8.09 -6.12
N ASN A 403 13.05 -8.68 -5.49
CA ASN A 403 12.71 -10.10 -5.54
C ASN A 403 11.49 -10.38 -6.41
N ASN A 404 11.25 -11.66 -6.67
CA ASN A 404 10.05 -12.17 -7.31
C ASN A 404 8.98 -12.59 -6.28
N ASP A 405 7.78 -12.92 -6.76
CA ASP A 405 6.65 -13.31 -5.92
C ASP A 405 6.91 -14.64 -5.19
N GLU A 406 7.72 -15.56 -5.76
CA GLU A 406 8.10 -16.82 -5.14
C GLU A 406 8.90 -16.59 -3.87
N PHE A 407 9.93 -15.73 -3.93
CA PHE A 407 10.70 -15.36 -2.75
C PHE A 407 9.81 -14.76 -1.66
N LEU A 408 8.94 -13.82 -1.99
CA LEU A 408 8.06 -13.19 -1.01
C LEU A 408 7.09 -14.20 -0.37
N SER A 409 6.55 -15.12 -1.16
CA SER A 409 5.68 -16.19 -0.66
C SER A 409 6.42 -17.08 0.37
N ASP A 410 7.63 -17.52 0.04
CA ASP A 410 8.42 -18.42 0.89
C ASP A 410 8.94 -17.69 2.13
N PHE A 411 9.42 -16.44 1.98
CA PHE A 411 9.90 -15.61 3.06
C PHE A 411 8.79 -15.34 4.08
N TYR A 412 7.64 -14.83 3.64
CA TYR A 412 6.55 -14.49 4.54
C TYR A 412 5.83 -15.71 5.11
N SER A 413 5.78 -16.82 4.39
CA SER A 413 5.26 -18.09 4.93
C SER A 413 6.15 -18.60 6.07
N SER A 414 7.48 -18.55 5.90
CA SER A 414 8.44 -18.92 6.94
C SER A 414 8.34 -17.97 8.14
N LEU A 415 8.25 -16.67 7.91
CA LEU A 415 8.11 -15.65 8.95
C LEU A 415 6.77 -15.80 9.71
N ALA A 416 5.66 -15.99 9.02
CA ALA A 416 4.34 -16.18 9.62
C ALA A 416 4.31 -17.41 10.52
N LYS A 417 4.93 -18.51 10.08
CA LYS A 417 5.08 -19.73 10.88
C LYS A 417 5.94 -19.49 12.12
N LYS A 418 7.10 -18.85 11.99
CA LYS A 418 8.00 -18.52 13.09
C LYS A 418 7.32 -17.66 14.16
N LEU A 419 6.55 -16.66 13.75
CA LEU A 419 5.88 -15.71 14.65
C LEU A 419 4.47 -16.16 15.06
N THR A 420 4.00 -17.30 14.56
CA THR A 420 2.65 -17.81 14.81
C THR A 420 1.60 -16.70 14.54
N LEU A 421 1.67 -16.14 13.32
CA LEU A 421 0.70 -15.11 12.90
C LEU A 421 -0.67 -15.77 12.71
N LYS A 422 -1.71 -15.12 13.24
CA LYS A 422 -3.09 -15.63 13.12
C LYS A 422 -3.62 -15.36 11.72
N ARG A 423 -4.22 -16.39 11.13
CA ARG A 423 -4.98 -16.29 9.87
C ARG A 423 -6.44 -15.98 10.20
N ALA A 424 -7.15 -15.38 9.25
CA ALA A 424 -8.60 -15.21 9.37
C ALA A 424 -9.34 -16.55 9.48
N ILE A 425 -8.77 -17.60 8.89
CA ILE A 425 -9.25 -18.98 9.00
C ILE A 425 -8.04 -19.94 8.98
N GLU A 426 -8.02 -20.89 9.91
CA GLU A 426 -6.90 -21.85 10.10
C GLU A 426 -7.00 -23.08 9.18
N ILE A 427 -7.26 -22.81 7.89
CA ILE A 427 -7.25 -23.85 6.84
C ILE A 427 -6.50 -23.33 5.61
N ASP A 428 -5.97 -24.24 4.81
CA ASP A 428 -5.38 -23.88 3.52
C ASP A 428 -6.48 -23.63 2.50
N LEU A 429 -6.56 -22.40 2.04
CA LEU A 429 -7.51 -21.99 1.01
C LEU A 429 -6.92 -22.22 -0.38
N PRO A 430 -7.74 -22.58 -1.38
CA PRO A 430 -7.31 -22.60 -2.77
C PRO A 430 -6.77 -21.22 -3.21
N LYS A 431 -5.81 -21.21 -4.12
CA LYS A 431 -5.28 -19.97 -4.70
C LYS A 431 -6.40 -19.07 -5.23
N GLY A 432 -6.33 -17.78 -4.91
CA GLY A 432 -7.32 -16.78 -5.29
C GLY A 432 -8.55 -16.71 -4.38
N ILE A 433 -8.58 -17.47 -3.29
CA ILE A 433 -9.57 -17.32 -2.22
C ILE A 433 -8.90 -16.64 -1.03
N ASN A 434 -9.46 -15.53 -0.60
CA ASN A 434 -9.06 -14.82 0.61
C ASN A 434 -10.20 -14.85 1.63
N ALA A 435 -9.85 -14.93 2.92
CA ALA A 435 -10.78 -14.80 4.03
C ALA A 435 -10.39 -13.60 4.91
N GLN A 436 -11.41 -12.91 5.41
CA GLN A 436 -11.28 -11.83 6.39
C GLN A 436 -12.20 -12.10 7.57
N VAL A 437 -11.84 -11.60 8.75
CA VAL A 437 -12.67 -11.67 9.97
C VAL A 437 -12.89 -10.25 10.48
N ARG A 438 -14.15 -9.91 10.69
CA ARG A 438 -14.57 -8.66 11.36
C ARG A 438 -15.10 -9.02 12.74
N MET A 439 -14.68 -8.28 13.80
CA MET A 439 -15.03 -8.53 15.20
C MET A 439 -15.54 -7.26 15.87
#